data_f9518866268861f9543cfe798a2dd350
#
_entry.id   f9518866268861f9543cfe798a2dd350
#
_cell.length_a   1.000
_cell.length_b   1.000
_cell.length_c   1.000
_cell.angle_alpha   90.00
_cell.angle_beta   90.00
_cell.angle_gamma   90.00
#
_symmetry.space_group_name_H-M   'P 1'
#
loop_
_entity.id
_entity.type
_entity.pdbx_description
1 polymer ?
#
loop_
_entity_poly.entity_id
_entity_poly.type
_entity_poly.pdbx_seq_one_letter_code
_entity_poly.pdbx_strand_id
1 'polypeptide(L)'
;MIMPRQIRNIGNTGWAHIIVRGINRENLFYDEEDHERFSSALERYQRESGAEIPACCQMSNHVHLLMYVENGGHAQVIKKLLISYAAYYNRKYDRVGPVFQDRFRSEAIHDERYLLAVARYIYQNPQKAGICPAREYRYTCLQLEGVLSGFFDSAEDMYAYLEEVSEDRFLEYDSSRHYTDSEAQELIASVTGNSNPQGLQEMDRELRDRALCQLKDEGLTVRQISRLTGLNRNIIQRA
;
A
#
# COMPACT_ATOMS: atom_id res chain seq x y z
N MET A 1 15.64 -25.04 -4.98
CA MET A 1 15.76 -23.69 -4.37
C MET A 1 16.88 -22.99 -5.11
N ILE A 2 16.53 -22.12 -6.06
CA ILE A 2 17.48 -21.33 -6.84
C ILE A 2 17.92 -20.18 -5.93
N MET A 3 19.19 -20.17 -5.52
CA MET A 3 19.72 -19.07 -4.70
C MET A 3 20.29 -17.98 -5.62
N PRO A 4 19.89 -16.72 -5.43
CA PRO A 4 20.54 -15.61 -6.13
C PRO A 4 22.02 -15.51 -5.73
N ARG A 5 22.84 -14.95 -6.64
CA ARG A 5 24.28 -14.69 -6.38
C ARG A 5 24.50 -13.86 -5.12
N GLN A 6 25.66 -13.94 -4.51
CA GLN A 6 26.01 -13.39 -3.18
C GLN A 6 25.34 -12.04 -2.84
N ILE A 7 24.56 -12.08 -1.75
CA ILE A 7 23.89 -10.91 -1.15
C ILE A 7 24.94 -9.90 -0.67
N ARG A 8 24.85 -8.67 -1.15
CA ARG A 8 25.63 -7.54 -0.68
C ARG A 8 24.78 -6.65 0.22
N ASN A 9 25.36 -6.13 1.30
CA ASN A 9 24.68 -5.11 2.11
C ASN A 9 24.83 -3.76 1.40
N ILE A 10 23.74 -3.20 0.90
CA ILE A 10 23.74 -2.02 0.03
C ILE A 10 23.52 -0.71 0.81
N GLY A 11 23.59 -0.68 2.13
CA GLY A 11 23.50 0.57 2.92
C GLY A 11 22.36 1.49 2.48
N ASN A 12 22.57 2.79 2.42
CA ASN A 12 21.55 3.78 1.97
C ASN A 12 21.37 3.71 0.45
N THR A 13 20.59 2.74 -0.02
CA THR A 13 20.55 2.27 -1.41
C THR A 13 19.79 3.18 -2.38
N GLY A 14 18.94 4.05 -1.89
CA GLY A 14 17.99 4.78 -2.75
C GLY A 14 16.84 3.94 -3.27
N TRP A 15 16.73 2.65 -2.89
CA TRP A 15 15.61 1.77 -3.21
C TRP A 15 14.49 1.88 -2.19
N ALA A 16 13.25 1.89 -2.65
CA ALA A 16 12.07 1.90 -1.80
C ALA A 16 10.92 1.08 -2.40
N HIS A 17 10.17 0.42 -1.52
CA HIS A 17 8.83 -0.07 -1.80
C HIS A 17 7.85 1.08 -1.59
N ILE A 18 7.12 1.44 -2.63
CA ILE A 18 6.15 2.54 -2.63
C ILE A 18 4.74 1.97 -2.80
N ILE A 19 3.82 2.47 -1.99
CA ILE A 19 2.40 2.13 -2.13
C ILE A 19 1.57 3.41 -2.21
N VAL A 20 0.68 3.47 -3.21
CA VAL A 20 -0.35 4.50 -3.33
C VAL A 20 -1.73 3.85 -3.31
N ARG A 21 -2.72 4.50 -2.72
CA ARG A 21 -4.07 3.94 -2.57
C ARG A 21 -5.15 4.98 -2.84
N GLY A 22 -6.25 4.53 -3.45
CA GLY A 22 -7.46 5.34 -3.63
C GLY A 22 -8.09 5.75 -2.31
N ILE A 23 -8.65 6.95 -2.27
CA ILE A 23 -9.37 7.45 -1.09
C ILE A 23 -10.50 6.49 -0.72
N ASN A 24 -10.70 6.25 0.57
CA ASN A 24 -11.71 5.31 1.07
C ASN A 24 -11.69 3.92 0.40
N ARG A 25 -10.52 3.50 -0.10
CA ARG A 25 -10.35 2.26 -0.89
C ARG A 25 -11.12 2.26 -2.21
N GLU A 26 -11.53 3.42 -2.70
CA GLU A 26 -12.18 3.54 -4.01
C GLU A 26 -11.23 3.08 -5.12
N ASN A 27 -11.81 2.55 -6.19
CA ASN A 27 -11.04 2.12 -7.34
C ASN A 27 -10.32 3.29 -7.98
N LEU A 28 -9.04 3.06 -8.27
CA LEU A 28 -8.22 3.95 -9.08
C LEU A 28 -8.36 3.64 -10.57
N PHE A 29 -8.71 2.41 -10.88
CA PHE A 29 -8.80 1.90 -12.25
C PHE A 29 -10.14 1.19 -12.44
N TYR A 30 -10.98 1.70 -13.33
CA TYR A 30 -12.26 1.11 -13.72
C TYR A 30 -12.19 0.43 -15.08
N ASP A 31 -11.27 0.87 -15.94
CA ASP A 31 -11.09 0.35 -17.29
C ASP A 31 -9.61 0.37 -17.70
N GLU A 32 -9.35 -0.15 -18.90
CA GLU A 32 -8.01 -0.23 -19.47
C GLU A 32 -7.36 1.14 -19.69
N GLU A 33 -8.15 2.14 -20.08
CA GLU A 33 -7.64 3.51 -20.30
C GLU A 33 -7.04 4.11 -19.02
N ASP A 34 -7.61 3.80 -17.85
CA ASP A 34 -7.10 4.25 -16.56
C ASP A 34 -5.71 3.66 -16.28
N HIS A 35 -5.56 2.36 -16.52
CA HIS A 35 -4.28 1.66 -16.37
C HIS A 35 -3.21 2.21 -17.33
N GLU A 36 -3.57 2.39 -18.60
CA GLU A 36 -2.68 2.96 -19.62
C GLU A 36 -2.27 4.38 -19.30
N ARG A 37 -3.20 5.19 -18.81
CA ARG A 37 -2.93 6.57 -18.40
C ARG A 37 -1.98 6.65 -17.23
N PHE A 38 -2.14 5.76 -16.24
CA PHE A 38 -1.23 5.69 -15.10
C PHE A 38 0.17 5.23 -15.56
N SER A 39 0.24 4.16 -16.36
CA SER A 39 1.50 3.63 -16.90
C SER A 39 2.25 4.68 -17.73
N SER A 40 1.57 5.37 -18.65
CA SER A 40 2.17 6.43 -19.47
C SER A 40 2.72 7.59 -18.62
N ALA A 41 2.00 7.97 -17.57
CA ALA A 41 2.47 8.99 -16.64
C ALA A 41 3.68 8.48 -15.81
N LEU A 42 3.66 7.22 -15.36
CA LEU A 42 4.76 6.58 -14.64
C LEU A 42 6.04 6.56 -15.48
N GLU A 43 5.97 6.06 -16.72
CA GLU A 43 7.09 6.03 -17.67
C GLU A 43 7.64 7.42 -17.97
N ARG A 44 6.77 8.41 -18.15
CA ARG A 44 7.17 9.78 -18.37
C ARG A 44 8.01 10.30 -17.21
N TYR A 45 7.52 10.18 -15.98
CA TYR A 45 8.21 10.70 -14.80
C TYR A 45 9.45 9.87 -14.43
N GLN A 46 9.46 8.58 -14.76
CA GLN A 46 10.65 7.73 -14.69
C GLN A 46 11.76 8.31 -15.59
N ARG A 47 11.47 8.58 -16.86
CA ARG A 47 12.44 9.17 -17.80
C ARG A 47 12.91 10.57 -17.38
N GLU A 48 11.98 11.43 -16.90
CA GLU A 48 12.31 12.79 -16.46
C GLU A 48 13.22 12.83 -15.22
N SER A 49 13.13 11.84 -14.36
CA SER A 49 13.84 11.81 -13.07
C SER A 49 15.06 10.90 -13.05
N GLY A 50 15.25 10.05 -14.04
CA GLY A 50 16.25 8.97 -14.00
C GLY A 50 15.91 7.88 -12.98
N ALA A 51 14.65 7.77 -12.54
CA ALA A 51 14.21 6.72 -11.63
C ALA A 51 14.25 5.35 -12.32
N GLU A 52 14.53 4.29 -11.55
CA GLU A 52 14.37 2.91 -12.00
C GLU A 52 13.15 2.30 -11.31
N ILE A 53 12.30 1.61 -12.07
CA ILE A 53 11.08 0.95 -11.55
C ILE A 53 11.03 -0.49 -12.10
N PRO A 54 11.81 -1.40 -11.50
CA PRO A 54 11.92 -2.76 -11.99
C PRO A 54 10.66 -3.61 -11.75
N ALA A 55 9.81 -3.25 -10.81
CA ALA A 55 8.54 -3.93 -10.58
C ALA A 55 7.42 -2.95 -10.23
N CYS A 56 6.26 -3.16 -10.83
CA CYS A 56 5.03 -2.42 -10.58
C CYS A 56 3.83 -3.36 -10.64
N CYS A 57 2.84 -3.16 -9.77
CA CYS A 57 1.56 -3.85 -9.86
C CYS A 57 0.43 -2.84 -9.60
N GLN A 58 -0.45 -2.66 -10.60
CA GLN A 58 -1.62 -1.79 -10.52
C GLN A 58 -2.84 -2.63 -10.17
N MET A 59 -3.18 -2.68 -8.89
CA MET A 59 -4.42 -3.30 -8.40
C MET A 59 -5.59 -2.32 -8.57
N SER A 60 -6.82 -2.78 -8.52
CA SER A 60 -8.00 -1.94 -8.75
C SER A 60 -8.02 -0.63 -7.94
N ASN A 61 -7.59 -0.66 -6.68
CA ASN A 61 -7.66 0.49 -5.77
C ASN A 61 -6.34 0.91 -5.15
N HIS A 62 -5.23 0.31 -5.55
CA HIS A 62 -3.88 0.67 -5.10
C HIS A 62 -2.81 0.23 -6.09
N VAL A 63 -1.62 0.80 -5.94
CA VAL A 63 -0.46 0.46 -6.77
C VAL A 63 0.73 0.21 -5.87
N HIS A 64 1.48 -0.86 -6.16
CA HIS A 64 2.79 -1.14 -5.60
C HIS A 64 3.87 -0.84 -6.63
N LEU A 65 4.96 -0.20 -6.18
CA LEU A 65 6.14 0.11 -6.99
C LEU A 65 7.39 -0.29 -6.22
N LEU A 66 8.29 -1.00 -6.87
CA LEU A 66 9.69 -1.08 -6.47
C LEU A 66 10.42 0.02 -7.22
N MET A 67 11.02 0.98 -6.51
CA MET A 67 11.53 2.20 -7.12
C MET A 67 12.90 2.59 -6.54
N TYR A 68 13.82 2.91 -7.45
CA TYR A 68 15.07 3.60 -7.13
C TYR A 68 15.00 5.05 -7.58
N VAL A 69 15.44 5.95 -6.73
CA VAL A 69 15.69 7.34 -7.08
C VAL A 69 16.95 7.81 -6.37
N GLU A 70 17.89 8.30 -7.14
CA GLU A 70 19.11 8.88 -6.59
C GLU A 70 18.79 10.01 -5.61
N ASN A 71 19.56 10.11 -4.52
CA ASN A 71 19.41 11.15 -3.49
C ASN A 71 18.02 11.25 -2.84
N GLY A 72 17.20 10.18 -2.87
CA GLY A 72 15.92 10.14 -2.15
C GLY A 72 14.81 10.96 -2.80
N GLY A 73 14.88 11.24 -4.10
CA GLY A 73 13.90 12.04 -4.86
C GLY A 73 12.50 11.41 -5.04
N HIS A 74 12.20 10.25 -4.44
CA HIS A 74 10.94 9.51 -4.58
C HIS A 74 9.70 10.40 -4.39
N ALA A 75 9.71 11.26 -3.35
CA ALA A 75 8.58 12.11 -3.03
C ALA A 75 8.23 13.09 -4.16
N GLN A 76 9.21 13.60 -4.88
CA GLN A 76 8.97 14.52 -5.99
C GLN A 76 8.41 13.80 -7.20
N VAL A 77 8.94 12.62 -7.53
CA VAL A 77 8.50 11.80 -8.66
C VAL A 77 7.07 11.35 -8.44
N ILE A 78 6.81 10.72 -7.29
CA ILE A 78 5.47 10.22 -6.95
C ILE A 78 4.45 11.35 -6.85
N LYS A 79 4.81 12.50 -6.26
CA LYS A 79 3.91 13.66 -6.20
C LYS A 79 3.47 14.12 -7.61
N LYS A 80 4.40 14.23 -8.57
CA LYS A 80 4.09 14.62 -9.96
C LYS A 80 3.17 13.58 -10.61
N LEU A 81 3.46 12.30 -10.47
CA LEU A 81 2.65 11.19 -10.96
C LEU A 81 1.20 11.29 -10.43
N LEU A 82 1.05 11.36 -9.11
CA LEU A 82 -0.26 11.37 -8.46
C LEU A 82 -1.09 12.59 -8.82
N ILE A 83 -0.48 13.78 -8.92
CA ILE A 83 -1.18 15.01 -9.36
C ILE A 83 -1.64 14.85 -10.82
N SER A 84 -0.78 14.35 -11.70
CA SER A 84 -1.12 14.14 -13.12
C SER A 84 -2.28 13.16 -13.29
N TYR A 85 -2.22 12.04 -12.56
CA TYR A 85 -3.27 11.03 -12.60
C TYR A 85 -4.59 11.52 -11.99
N ALA A 86 -4.54 12.19 -10.83
CA ALA A 86 -5.73 12.74 -10.19
C ALA A 86 -6.46 13.78 -11.07
N ALA A 87 -5.71 14.60 -11.82
CA ALA A 87 -6.31 15.55 -12.74
C ALA A 87 -7.03 14.86 -13.91
N TYR A 88 -6.45 13.78 -14.44
CA TYR A 88 -7.09 12.94 -15.46
C TYR A 88 -8.35 12.26 -14.89
N TYR A 89 -8.21 11.56 -13.77
CA TYR A 89 -9.29 10.80 -13.13
C TYR A 89 -10.49 11.68 -12.78
N ASN A 90 -10.26 12.82 -12.13
CA ASN A 90 -11.34 13.75 -11.78
C ASN A 90 -12.06 14.29 -13.01
N ARG A 91 -11.33 14.57 -14.12
CA ARG A 91 -11.95 15.00 -15.39
C ARG A 91 -12.77 13.88 -16.03
N LYS A 92 -12.23 12.66 -16.09
CA LYS A 92 -12.90 11.51 -16.73
C LYS A 92 -14.19 11.14 -16.02
N TYR A 93 -14.19 11.16 -14.68
CA TYR A 93 -15.30 10.71 -13.85
C TYR A 93 -16.15 11.85 -13.28
N ASP A 94 -15.98 13.07 -13.78
CA ASP A 94 -16.69 14.30 -13.33
C ASP A 94 -16.68 14.43 -11.79
N ARG A 95 -15.49 14.28 -11.19
CA ARG A 95 -15.27 14.33 -9.74
C ARG A 95 -14.51 15.57 -9.31
N VAL A 96 -14.75 15.95 -8.06
CA VAL A 96 -14.03 17.01 -7.36
C VAL A 96 -13.45 16.46 -6.07
N GLY A 97 -12.21 16.84 -5.77
CA GLY A 97 -11.56 16.46 -4.51
C GLY A 97 -10.42 15.44 -4.68
N PRO A 98 -9.93 14.89 -3.56
CA PRO A 98 -8.79 13.98 -3.58
C PRO A 98 -9.17 12.63 -4.19
N VAL A 99 -8.25 12.08 -4.98
CA VAL A 99 -8.34 10.73 -5.57
C VAL A 99 -7.60 9.72 -4.70
N PHE A 100 -6.48 10.14 -4.11
CA PHE A 100 -5.65 9.29 -3.25
C PHE A 100 -5.94 9.53 -1.78
N GLN A 101 -5.88 8.45 -0.99
CA GLN A 101 -6.28 8.45 0.42
C GLN A 101 -5.40 9.38 1.28
N ASP A 102 -4.08 9.38 0.99
CA ASP A 102 -3.08 10.11 1.74
C ASP A 102 -1.84 10.33 0.88
N ARG A 103 -0.75 10.81 1.49
CA ARG A 103 0.57 10.71 0.86
C ARG A 103 0.88 9.22 0.66
N PHE A 104 1.64 8.90 -0.39
CA PHE A 104 2.14 7.54 -0.58
C PHE A 104 2.87 7.04 0.67
N ARG A 105 2.82 5.74 0.90
CA ARG A 105 3.68 5.07 1.90
C ARG A 105 4.94 4.62 1.21
N SER A 106 6.06 4.64 1.95
CA SER A 106 7.33 4.13 1.45
C SER A 106 8.08 3.39 2.55
N GLU A 107 8.71 2.31 2.17
CA GLU A 107 9.61 1.54 3.01
C GLU A 107 10.96 1.43 2.31
N ALA A 108 12.03 1.83 2.99
CA ALA A 108 13.38 1.78 2.46
C ALA A 108 13.86 0.32 2.36
N ILE A 109 14.52 0.00 1.26
CA ILE A 109 15.10 -1.31 1.02
C ILE A 109 16.60 -1.25 1.34
N HIS A 110 17.04 -2.08 2.27
CA HIS A 110 18.37 -1.98 2.84
C HIS A 110 19.37 -2.99 2.26
N ASP A 111 18.88 -4.06 1.63
CA ASP A 111 19.73 -5.09 1.05
C ASP A 111 19.07 -5.76 -0.17
N GLU A 112 19.88 -6.50 -0.92
CA GLU A 112 19.47 -7.22 -2.14
C GLU A 112 18.44 -8.32 -1.86
N ARG A 113 18.55 -8.99 -0.73
CA ARG A 113 17.60 -10.05 -0.35
C ARG A 113 16.21 -9.45 -0.14
N TYR A 114 16.14 -8.33 0.53
CA TYR A 114 14.89 -7.62 0.76
C TYR A 114 14.33 -7.03 -0.55
N LEU A 115 15.20 -6.53 -1.44
CA LEU A 115 14.81 -6.06 -2.77
C LEU A 115 14.13 -7.17 -3.59
N LEU A 116 14.73 -8.35 -3.64
CA LEU A 116 14.16 -9.49 -4.36
C LEU A 116 12.85 -9.98 -3.72
N ALA A 117 12.78 -10.00 -2.39
CA ALA A 117 11.57 -10.38 -1.69
C ALA A 117 10.42 -9.38 -1.94
N VAL A 118 10.69 -8.07 -2.01
CA VAL A 118 9.72 -7.03 -2.37
C VAL A 118 9.29 -7.18 -3.83
N ALA A 119 10.21 -7.44 -4.76
CA ALA A 119 9.87 -7.68 -6.16
C ALA A 119 8.91 -8.87 -6.30
N ARG A 120 9.19 -9.99 -5.61
CA ARG A 120 8.31 -11.17 -5.54
C ARG A 120 6.94 -10.83 -4.96
N TYR A 121 6.91 -10.10 -3.86
CA TYR A 121 5.66 -9.66 -3.25
C TYR A 121 4.81 -8.82 -4.22
N ILE A 122 5.41 -7.85 -4.90
CA ILE A 122 4.71 -7.00 -5.90
C ILE A 122 4.18 -7.84 -7.05
N TYR A 123 4.98 -8.78 -7.55
CA TYR A 123 4.58 -9.69 -8.61
C TYR A 123 3.40 -10.58 -8.22
N GLN A 124 3.40 -11.11 -6.99
CA GLN A 124 2.37 -12.03 -6.50
C GLN A 124 1.08 -11.35 -6.01
N ASN A 125 1.03 -10.02 -5.97
CA ASN A 125 -0.14 -9.29 -5.43
C ASN A 125 -1.49 -9.72 -6.02
N PRO A 126 -1.65 -9.90 -7.37
CA PRO A 126 -2.90 -10.34 -7.96
C PRO A 126 -3.31 -11.75 -7.52
N GLN A 127 -2.35 -12.66 -7.42
CA GLN A 127 -2.59 -14.04 -6.99
C GLN A 127 -2.95 -14.09 -5.50
N LYS A 128 -2.26 -13.33 -4.64
CA LYS A 128 -2.59 -13.22 -3.21
C LYS A 128 -3.97 -12.60 -2.98
N ALA A 129 -4.39 -11.71 -3.87
CA ALA A 129 -5.74 -11.13 -3.85
C ALA A 129 -6.82 -12.05 -4.46
N GLY A 130 -6.47 -13.24 -4.95
CA GLY A 130 -7.40 -14.20 -5.54
C GLY A 130 -7.96 -13.78 -6.92
N ILE A 131 -7.28 -12.87 -7.63
CA ILE A 131 -7.75 -12.35 -8.92
C ILE A 131 -7.43 -13.32 -10.06
N CYS A 132 -6.15 -13.63 -10.24
CA CYS A 132 -5.65 -14.60 -11.23
C CYS A 132 -4.20 -15.00 -10.88
N PRO A 133 -3.63 -16.02 -11.52
CA PRO A 133 -2.20 -16.29 -11.43
C PRO A 133 -1.38 -15.03 -11.75
N ALA A 134 -0.28 -14.81 -11.02
CA ALA A 134 0.51 -13.58 -11.14
C ALA A 134 0.99 -13.33 -12.58
N ARG A 135 1.36 -14.39 -13.30
CA ARG A 135 1.85 -14.34 -14.68
C ARG A 135 0.79 -13.90 -15.70
N GLU A 136 -0.49 -14.06 -15.37
CA GLU A 136 -1.61 -13.74 -16.24
C GLU A 136 -2.15 -12.32 -15.99
N TYR A 137 -1.69 -11.67 -14.91
CA TYR A 137 -2.19 -10.34 -14.58
C TYR A 137 -1.55 -9.26 -15.46
N ARG A 138 -2.35 -8.69 -16.33
CA ARG A 138 -1.93 -7.76 -17.38
C ARG A 138 -1.29 -6.46 -16.86
N TYR A 139 -1.64 -6.04 -15.66
CA TYR A 139 -1.22 -4.75 -15.10
C TYR A 139 -0.08 -4.87 -14.08
N THR A 140 0.65 -5.98 -14.16
CA THR A 140 1.96 -6.12 -13.53
C THR A 140 3.04 -5.79 -14.56
N CYS A 141 3.90 -4.82 -14.23
CA CYS A 141 5.11 -4.54 -14.99
C CYS A 141 6.29 -5.16 -14.24
N LEU A 142 7.07 -5.96 -14.96
CA LEU A 142 8.34 -6.52 -14.49
C LEU A 142 9.39 -6.23 -15.56
N GLN A 143 10.45 -5.51 -15.18
CA GLN A 143 11.55 -5.29 -16.11
C GLN A 143 12.43 -6.54 -16.12
N LEU A 144 12.40 -7.26 -17.25
CA LEU A 144 13.21 -8.47 -17.47
C LEU A 144 14.70 -8.16 -17.67
N GLU A 145 15.02 -6.91 -17.99
CA GLU A 145 16.38 -6.39 -18.08
C GLU A 145 16.60 -5.35 -16.98
N GLY A 146 17.84 -5.24 -16.47
CA GLY A 146 18.19 -4.27 -15.45
C GLY A 146 18.55 -4.91 -14.10
N VAL A 147 18.24 -4.24 -12.99
CA VAL A 147 18.72 -4.65 -11.66
C VAL A 147 18.27 -6.05 -11.25
N LEU A 148 17.01 -6.44 -11.56
CA LEU A 148 16.50 -7.76 -11.15
C LEU A 148 17.16 -8.89 -11.93
N SER A 149 17.36 -8.73 -13.24
CA SER A 149 17.97 -9.78 -14.07
C SER A 149 19.42 -10.07 -13.67
N GLY A 150 20.12 -9.12 -13.08
CA GLY A 150 21.50 -9.31 -12.61
C GLY A 150 21.66 -10.34 -11.47
N PHE A 151 20.56 -10.76 -10.84
CA PHE A 151 20.56 -11.77 -9.77
C PHE A 151 20.29 -13.19 -10.27
N PHE A 152 19.91 -13.36 -11.53
CA PHE A 152 19.47 -14.64 -12.11
C PHE A 152 20.30 -14.98 -13.35
N ASP A 153 20.41 -16.26 -13.66
CA ASP A 153 21.12 -16.71 -14.86
C ASP A 153 20.22 -16.66 -16.11
N SER A 154 18.90 -16.72 -15.91
CA SER A 154 17.90 -16.64 -16.99
C SER A 154 16.61 -15.95 -16.53
N ALA A 155 15.76 -15.55 -17.47
CA ALA A 155 14.42 -15.04 -17.18
C ALA A 155 13.54 -16.12 -16.52
N GLU A 156 13.72 -17.39 -16.90
CA GLU A 156 13.01 -18.53 -16.33
C GLU A 156 13.38 -18.71 -14.85
N ASP A 157 14.64 -18.57 -14.47
CA ASP A 157 15.09 -18.64 -13.06
C ASP A 157 14.51 -17.49 -12.25
N MET A 158 14.42 -16.30 -12.84
CA MET A 158 13.79 -15.15 -12.20
C MET A 158 12.29 -15.42 -11.96
N TYR A 159 11.56 -15.91 -12.96
CA TYR A 159 10.14 -16.25 -12.78
C TYR A 159 9.96 -17.38 -11.77
N ALA A 160 10.80 -18.41 -11.79
CA ALA A 160 10.75 -19.50 -10.82
C ALA A 160 10.90 -18.98 -9.38
N TYR A 161 11.82 -18.02 -9.16
CA TYR A 161 11.96 -17.36 -7.87
C TYR A 161 10.74 -16.51 -7.49
N LEU A 162 10.20 -15.74 -8.45
CA LEU A 162 9.06 -14.85 -8.20
C LEU A 162 7.74 -15.61 -7.93
N GLU A 163 7.63 -16.85 -8.44
CA GLU A 163 6.47 -17.73 -8.26
C GLU A 163 6.58 -18.63 -7.01
N GLU A 164 7.74 -18.67 -6.33
CA GLU A 164 7.87 -19.38 -5.04
C GLU A 164 6.89 -18.85 -4.00
N VAL A 165 6.23 -19.78 -3.30
CA VAL A 165 5.35 -19.42 -2.18
C VAL A 165 6.17 -18.80 -1.06
N SER A 166 5.80 -17.60 -0.64
CA SER A 166 6.44 -16.88 0.45
C SER A 166 5.41 -16.34 1.42
N GLU A 167 5.70 -16.51 2.71
CA GLU A 167 4.92 -15.92 3.82
C GLU A 167 5.46 -14.54 4.24
N ASP A 168 6.37 -13.95 3.46
CA ASP A 168 6.95 -12.65 3.74
C ASP A 168 5.84 -11.58 3.85
N ARG A 169 5.93 -10.80 4.92
CA ARG A 169 5.04 -9.64 5.14
C ARG A 169 5.80 -8.37 4.82
N PHE A 170 5.20 -7.55 4.01
CA PHE A 170 5.73 -6.26 3.58
C PHE A 170 4.82 -5.12 3.98
N LEU A 171 5.30 -3.90 3.74
CA LEU A 171 4.48 -2.71 3.89
C LEU A 171 3.17 -2.88 3.11
N GLU A 172 2.08 -2.93 3.84
CA GLU A 172 0.74 -2.87 3.28
C GLU A 172 0.05 -1.61 3.78
N TYR A 173 -0.90 -1.09 3.01
CA TYR A 173 -1.88 -0.25 3.65
C TYR A 173 -2.60 -1.15 4.65
N ASP A 174 -2.45 -0.80 5.93
CA ASP A 174 -3.09 -1.50 7.02
C ASP A 174 -4.49 -1.95 6.58
N SER A 175 -4.69 -3.26 6.55
CA SER A 175 -5.97 -3.90 6.20
C SER A 175 -6.97 -3.74 7.35
N SER A 176 -6.69 -2.86 8.31
CA SER A 176 -7.64 -2.54 9.35
C SER A 176 -8.97 -2.20 8.66
N ARG A 177 -9.94 -3.01 8.93
CA ARG A 177 -11.30 -2.93 8.43
C ARG A 177 -11.78 -1.50 8.70
N HIS A 178 -11.91 -0.70 7.64
CA HIS A 178 -12.49 0.63 7.82
C HIS A 178 -13.98 0.43 8.01
N TYR A 179 -14.38 0.47 9.25
CA TYR A 179 -15.78 0.47 9.61
C TYR A 179 -16.44 1.75 9.12
N THR A 180 -17.59 1.63 8.49
CA THR A 180 -18.52 2.76 8.35
C THR A 180 -18.91 3.24 9.75
N ASP A 181 -19.47 4.43 9.88
CA ASP A 181 -19.89 4.91 11.19
C ASP A 181 -20.94 4.01 11.84
N SER A 182 -21.83 3.40 11.04
CA SER A 182 -22.79 2.43 11.52
C SER A 182 -22.14 1.16 12.06
N GLU A 183 -21.24 0.54 11.28
CA GLU A 183 -20.48 -0.65 11.72
C GLU A 183 -19.58 -0.34 12.93
N ALA A 184 -19.00 0.87 12.99
CA ALA A 184 -18.18 1.28 14.12
C ALA A 184 -19.02 1.44 15.39
N GLN A 185 -20.25 1.96 15.27
CA GLN A 185 -21.19 2.05 16.39
C GLN A 185 -21.62 0.67 16.88
N GLU A 186 -21.91 -0.27 15.97
CA GLU A 186 -22.22 -1.66 16.32
C GLU A 186 -21.05 -2.34 17.02
N LEU A 187 -19.82 -2.12 16.54
CA LEU A 187 -18.62 -2.65 17.18
C LEU A 187 -18.41 -2.04 18.58
N ILE A 188 -18.56 -0.73 18.73
CA ILE A 188 -18.48 -0.07 20.03
C ILE A 188 -19.54 -0.66 20.99
N ALA A 189 -20.76 -0.85 20.50
CA ALA A 189 -21.83 -1.46 21.30
C ALA A 189 -21.50 -2.89 21.71
N SER A 190 -20.93 -3.70 20.83
CA SER A 190 -20.53 -5.08 21.13
C SER A 190 -19.41 -5.17 22.18
N VAL A 191 -18.41 -4.25 22.10
CA VAL A 191 -17.27 -4.23 23.01
C VAL A 191 -17.62 -3.66 24.38
N THR A 192 -18.50 -2.65 24.41
CA THR A 192 -18.87 -1.95 25.66
C THR A 192 -20.12 -2.49 26.34
N GLY A 193 -20.92 -3.29 25.63
CA GLY A 193 -22.25 -3.71 26.09
C GLY A 193 -23.26 -2.55 26.10
N ASN A 194 -22.94 -1.39 25.54
CA ASN A 194 -23.78 -0.21 25.53
C ASN A 194 -24.02 0.27 24.10
N SER A 195 -25.27 0.35 23.68
CA SER A 195 -25.67 0.81 22.35
C SER A 195 -25.39 2.31 22.09
N ASN A 196 -25.15 3.10 23.17
CA ASN A 196 -24.73 4.50 23.03
C ASN A 196 -23.19 4.60 23.06
N PRO A 197 -22.52 4.98 21.94
CA PRO A 197 -21.07 5.14 21.92
C PRO A 197 -20.52 6.14 22.95
N GLN A 198 -21.32 7.15 23.33
CA GLN A 198 -20.93 8.16 24.32
C GLN A 198 -20.84 7.59 25.73
N GLY A 199 -21.45 6.43 26.01
CA GLY A 199 -21.34 5.73 27.28
C GLY A 199 -19.90 5.37 27.69
N LEU A 200 -18.96 5.32 26.72
CA LEU A 200 -17.52 5.18 26.99
C LEU A 200 -16.94 6.32 27.86
N GLN A 201 -17.56 7.50 27.85
CA GLN A 201 -17.12 8.63 28.69
C GLN A 201 -17.42 8.43 30.18
N GLU A 202 -18.48 7.66 30.48
CA GLU A 202 -18.97 7.42 31.84
C GLU A 202 -18.39 6.13 32.45
N MET A 203 -17.67 5.33 31.64
CA MET A 203 -17.06 4.09 32.10
C MET A 203 -15.89 4.35 33.05
N ASP A 204 -15.69 3.42 34.00
CA ASP A 204 -14.47 3.37 34.79
C ASP A 204 -13.23 3.37 33.92
N ARG A 205 -12.16 4.05 34.37
CA ARG A 205 -10.95 4.26 33.60
C ARG A 205 -10.35 2.97 33.06
N GLU A 206 -10.23 1.92 33.90
CA GLU A 206 -9.59 0.68 33.50
C GLU A 206 -10.42 -0.07 32.47
N LEU A 207 -11.73 -0.09 32.64
CA LEU A 207 -12.65 -0.75 31.69
C LEU A 207 -12.69 0.02 30.36
N ARG A 208 -12.70 1.35 30.43
CA ARG A 208 -12.65 2.21 29.23
C ARG A 208 -11.35 2.00 28.45
N ASP A 209 -10.20 2.00 29.13
CA ASP A 209 -8.90 1.87 28.48
C ASP A 209 -8.76 0.48 27.82
N ARG A 210 -9.28 -0.61 28.44
CA ARG A 210 -9.39 -1.94 27.83
C ARG A 210 -10.27 -1.95 26.57
N ALA A 211 -11.44 -1.33 26.66
CA ALA A 211 -12.35 -1.23 25.53
C ALA A 211 -11.71 -0.43 24.36
N LEU A 212 -11.01 0.66 24.67
CA LEU A 212 -10.29 1.48 23.68
C LEU A 212 -9.15 0.69 23.03
N CYS A 213 -8.38 -0.11 23.79
CA CYS A 213 -7.38 -1.03 23.20
C CYS A 213 -8.05 -1.99 22.23
N GLN A 214 -9.10 -2.69 22.68
CA GLN A 214 -9.81 -3.67 21.85
C GLN A 214 -10.37 -3.04 20.58
N LEU A 215 -10.99 -1.85 20.65
CA LEU A 215 -11.50 -1.12 19.49
C LEU A 215 -10.40 -0.74 18.49
N LYS A 216 -9.20 -0.39 19.00
CA LYS A 216 -8.03 -0.10 18.15
C LYS A 216 -7.51 -1.40 17.49
N ASP A 217 -7.45 -2.50 18.22
CA ASP A 217 -7.00 -3.80 17.70
C ASP A 217 -7.96 -4.35 16.63
N GLU A 218 -9.25 -4.10 16.77
CA GLU A 218 -10.27 -4.38 15.76
C GLU A 218 -10.22 -3.44 14.54
N GLY A 219 -9.41 -2.38 14.60
CA GLY A 219 -9.13 -1.50 13.46
C GLY A 219 -9.88 -0.17 13.43
N LEU A 220 -10.56 0.24 14.51
CA LEU A 220 -11.10 1.58 14.57
C LEU A 220 -9.99 2.62 14.74
N THR A 221 -10.07 3.67 13.95
CA THR A 221 -9.10 4.77 14.06
C THR A 221 -9.38 5.65 15.27
N VAL A 222 -8.33 6.23 15.87
CA VAL A 222 -8.44 7.20 16.97
C VAL A 222 -9.40 8.35 16.61
N ARG A 223 -9.42 8.79 15.34
CA ARG A 223 -10.32 9.84 14.84
C ARG A 223 -11.79 9.38 14.87
N GLN A 224 -12.04 8.15 14.44
CA GLN A 224 -13.37 7.57 14.38
C GLN A 224 -13.93 7.32 15.79
N ILE A 225 -13.12 6.72 16.67
CA ILE A 225 -13.48 6.53 18.07
C ILE A 225 -13.78 7.90 18.73
N SER A 226 -12.91 8.90 18.57
CA SER A 226 -13.10 10.24 19.13
C SER A 226 -14.40 10.90 18.64
N ARG A 227 -14.69 10.78 17.35
CA ARG A 227 -15.89 11.38 16.76
C ARG A 227 -17.18 10.72 17.26
N LEU A 228 -17.21 9.40 17.35
CA LEU A 228 -18.40 8.66 17.75
C LEU A 228 -18.64 8.70 19.26
N THR A 229 -17.57 8.68 20.05
CA THR A 229 -17.66 8.62 21.53
C THR A 229 -17.57 9.96 22.20
N GLY A 230 -17.06 11.01 21.53
CA GLY A 230 -16.77 12.31 22.12
C GLY A 230 -15.51 12.36 23.01
N LEU A 231 -14.77 11.24 23.14
CA LEU A 231 -13.54 11.20 23.93
C LEU A 231 -12.41 11.98 23.25
N ASN A 232 -11.58 12.62 24.08
CA ASN A 232 -10.39 13.31 23.59
C ASN A 232 -9.39 12.31 22.98
N ARG A 233 -8.81 12.66 21.83
CA ARG A 233 -7.84 11.83 21.09
C ARG A 233 -6.64 11.41 21.94
N ASN A 234 -6.17 12.28 22.84
CA ASN A 234 -5.05 11.95 23.72
C ASN A 234 -5.39 10.83 24.72
N ILE A 235 -6.65 10.73 25.16
CA ILE A 235 -7.11 9.63 26.02
C ILE A 235 -7.07 8.33 25.22
N ILE A 236 -7.61 8.34 24.01
CA ILE A 236 -7.68 7.17 23.14
C ILE A 236 -6.27 6.67 22.72
N GLN A 237 -5.33 7.60 22.49
CA GLN A 237 -3.95 7.26 22.13
C GLN A 237 -3.15 6.64 23.29
N ARG A 238 -3.47 7.01 24.53
CA ARG A 238 -2.74 6.53 25.73
C ARG A 238 -3.30 5.23 26.30
N ALA A 239 -4.55 4.92 25.98
CA ALA A 239 -5.13 3.62 26.24
C ALA A 239 -4.56 2.59 25.24
#